data_2d06a1dbc95ba942a355dcab37d92722
#
_entry.id   2d06a1dbc95ba942a355dcab37d92722
#
_cell.length_a   1.000
_cell.length_b   1.000
_cell.length_c   1.000
_cell.angle_alpha   90.00
_cell.angle_beta   90.00
_cell.angle_gamma   90.00
#
_symmetry.space_group_name_H-M   'P 1'
#
loop_
_entity.id
_entity.type
_entity.pdbx_description
1 polymer ?
#
loop_
_entity_poly.entity_id
_entity_poly.type
_entity_poly.pdbx_seq_one_letter_code
_entity_poly.pdbx_strand_id
1 'polypeptide(L)'
;MEDIDYLLVQRYDRTSLKAAPGSPEHLEREHQEDFCQALGISPDNKYQIEGGPSLQQCFALLRELSSAPVIDLQRLLDAVIFNFLIGNHDAHGKNFSLLYGRETRLAPLYDVLSTAYYPELAKKMAMKIGGEYISDKVQPKHFDELAEEAGLAKPMGKRRVWELVETVLAKMPDLLTEHSATKAVAALIQSRCTRTVEKFKE
;
A
#
# COMPACT_ATOMS: atom_id res chain seq x y z
N MET A 1 -19.43 -21.10 -22.51
CA MET A 1 -19.22 -20.35 -21.26
C MET A 1 -18.21 -19.28 -21.62
N GLU A 2 -18.52 -18.02 -21.41
CA GLU A 2 -17.54 -16.94 -21.56
C GLU A 2 -16.47 -17.13 -20.48
N ASP A 3 -15.19 -17.07 -20.86
CA ASP A 3 -14.09 -17.06 -19.90
C ASP A 3 -14.15 -15.73 -19.14
N ILE A 4 -14.58 -15.79 -17.89
CA ILE A 4 -14.63 -14.62 -17.00
C ILE A 4 -13.37 -14.65 -16.14
N ASP A 5 -12.53 -13.64 -16.31
CA ASP A 5 -11.38 -13.41 -15.43
C ASP A 5 -11.84 -13.04 -14.03
N TYR A 6 -11.26 -13.66 -12.99
CA TYR A 6 -11.53 -13.34 -11.61
C TYR A 6 -10.25 -13.30 -10.79
N LEU A 7 -10.25 -12.45 -9.74
CA LEU A 7 -9.19 -12.38 -8.76
C LEU A 7 -9.58 -13.16 -7.50
N LEU A 8 -8.82 -14.20 -7.18
CA LEU A 8 -9.00 -14.95 -5.94
C LEU A 8 -8.05 -14.39 -4.86
N VAL A 9 -8.61 -13.93 -3.75
CA VAL A 9 -7.85 -13.38 -2.62
C VAL A 9 -8.09 -14.20 -1.36
N GLN A 10 -7.00 -14.73 -0.78
CA GLN A 10 -7.06 -15.39 0.52
C GLN A 10 -7.20 -14.32 1.63
N ARG A 11 -8.23 -14.49 2.47
CA ARG A 11 -8.48 -13.60 3.60
C ARG A 11 -7.45 -13.82 4.70
N TYR A 12 -6.75 -12.75 5.12
CA TYR A 12 -5.79 -12.79 6.24
C TYR A 12 -6.44 -12.63 7.61
N ASP A 13 -7.68 -12.13 7.67
CA ASP A 13 -8.45 -11.87 8.88
C ASP A 13 -9.35 -13.06 9.27
N ARG A 14 -9.04 -14.25 8.78
CA ARG A 14 -9.76 -15.51 9.07
C ARG A 14 -8.76 -16.55 9.54
N THR A 15 -9.02 -17.09 10.72
CA THR A 15 -8.29 -18.24 11.28
C THR A 15 -9.23 -19.42 11.35
N SER A 16 -8.83 -20.54 10.74
CA SER A 16 -9.55 -21.80 10.89
C SER A 16 -9.16 -22.42 12.23
N LEU A 17 -10.12 -22.52 13.13
CA LEU A 17 -9.96 -23.32 14.34
C LEU A 17 -10.17 -24.78 13.97
N LYS A 18 -9.13 -25.61 14.15
CA LYS A 18 -9.24 -27.06 13.95
C LYS A 18 -10.30 -27.60 14.89
N ALA A 19 -11.47 -27.90 14.34
CA ALA A 19 -12.50 -28.61 15.04
C ALA A 19 -12.06 -30.05 15.30
N ALA A 20 -12.64 -30.68 16.33
CA ALA A 20 -12.48 -32.12 16.53
C ALA A 20 -12.94 -32.90 15.26
N PRO A 21 -12.38 -34.09 14.99
CA PRO A 21 -12.80 -34.86 13.82
C PRO A 21 -14.33 -35.03 13.77
N GLY A 22 -14.96 -34.59 12.69
CA GLY A 22 -16.41 -34.67 12.48
C GLY A 22 -17.21 -33.41 12.87
N SER A 23 -16.58 -32.38 13.43
CA SER A 23 -17.25 -31.09 13.68
C SER A 23 -17.10 -30.15 12.47
N PRO A 24 -18.08 -29.25 12.21
CA PRO A 24 -17.94 -28.24 11.18
C PRO A 24 -16.74 -27.33 11.47
N GLU A 25 -16.02 -26.96 10.43
CA GLU A 25 -14.89 -26.03 10.52
C GLU A 25 -15.41 -24.66 11.03
N HIS A 26 -14.85 -24.18 12.13
CA HIS A 26 -15.20 -22.88 12.68
C HIS A 26 -14.15 -21.85 12.27
N LEU A 27 -14.59 -20.80 11.55
CA LEU A 27 -13.75 -19.68 11.16
C LEU A 27 -13.87 -18.56 12.18
N GLU A 28 -12.79 -18.24 12.84
CA GLU A 28 -12.70 -17.05 13.69
C GLU A 28 -12.28 -15.84 12.85
N ARG A 29 -12.92 -14.72 13.09
CA ARG A 29 -12.61 -13.45 12.43
C ARG A 29 -11.83 -12.57 13.39
N GLU A 30 -10.64 -12.13 12.96
CA GLU A 30 -9.93 -11.07 13.65
C GLU A 30 -10.59 -9.71 13.34
N HIS A 31 -10.73 -8.88 14.37
CA HIS A 31 -11.27 -7.53 14.21
C HIS A 31 -10.26 -6.64 13.50
N GLN A 32 -10.75 -5.83 12.57
CA GLN A 32 -9.94 -4.80 11.91
C GLN A 32 -10.73 -3.52 11.73
N GLU A 33 -10.01 -2.40 11.72
CA GLU A 33 -10.51 -1.08 11.37
C GLU A 33 -9.62 -0.49 10.29
N ASP A 34 -10.23 0.06 9.21
CA ASP A 34 -9.47 0.88 8.27
C ASP A 34 -9.05 2.20 8.93
N PHE A 35 -8.07 2.90 8.35
CA PHE A 35 -7.54 4.12 8.95
C PHE A 35 -8.55 5.27 9.00
N CYS A 36 -9.59 5.29 8.16
CA CYS A 36 -10.70 6.23 8.32
C CYS A 36 -11.49 5.90 9.59
N GLN A 37 -11.83 4.62 9.81
CA GLN A 37 -12.53 4.17 11.01
C GLN A 37 -11.71 4.48 12.28
N ALA A 38 -10.45 4.07 12.31
CA ALA A 38 -9.57 4.27 13.47
C ALA A 38 -9.32 5.76 13.80
N LEU A 39 -9.42 6.66 12.81
CA LEU A 39 -9.30 8.11 12.97
C LEU A 39 -10.66 8.81 13.17
N GLY A 40 -11.79 8.08 13.17
CA GLY A 40 -13.12 8.65 13.30
C GLY A 40 -13.54 9.52 12.10
N ILE A 41 -12.99 9.26 10.92
CA ILE A 41 -13.29 9.99 9.67
C ILE A 41 -14.41 9.27 8.93
N SER A 42 -15.40 10.04 8.41
CA SER A 42 -16.49 9.47 7.60
C SER A 42 -15.95 8.67 6.40
N PRO A 43 -16.53 7.51 6.09
CA PRO A 43 -16.16 6.73 4.90
C PRO A 43 -16.33 7.47 3.58
N ASP A 44 -17.17 8.53 3.55
CA ASP A 44 -17.38 9.37 2.39
C ASP A 44 -16.16 10.26 2.10
N ASN A 45 -15.37 10.59 3.14
CA ASN A 45 -14.17 11.43 3.06
C ASN A 45 -12.90 10.57 3.05
N LYS A 46 -12.80 9.61 2.14
CA LYS A 46 -11.65 8.69 2.09
C LYS A 46 -10.38 9.28 1.47
N TYR A 47 -10.53 10.33 0.66
CA TYR A 47 -9.42 11.03 0.00
C TYR A 47 -8.94 12.21 0.83
N GLN A 48 -7.63 12.39 0.93
CA GLN A 48 -7.05 13.48 1.74
C GLN A 48 -7.55 14.87 1.29
N ILE A 49 -7.73 15.08 -0.02
CA ILE A 49 -8.23 16.37 -0.57
C ILE A 49 -9.68 16.68 -0.17
N GLU A 50 -10.43 15.66 0.21
CA GLU A 50 -11.84 15.74 0.63
C GLU A 50 -12.00 15.71 2.17
N GLY A 51 -10.88 15.82 2.90
CA GLY A 51 -10.88 15.76 4.36
C GLY A 51 -10.58 14.36 4.94
N GLY A 52 -10.16 13.43 4.11
CA GLY A 52 -9.67 12.12 4.51
C GLY A 52 -8.29 12.15 5.16
N PRO A 53 -7.79 10.99 5.63
CA PRO A 53 -6.52 10.91 6.30
C PRO A 53 -5.35 11.38 5.42
N SER A 54 -4.40 12.10 6.04
CA SER A 54 -3.06 12.32 5.48
C SER A 54 -2.13 11.17 5.86
N LEU A 55 -1.02 11.00 5.11
CA LEU A 55 0.01 10.03 5.49
C LEU A 55 0.59 10.34 6.87
N GLN A 56 0.78 11.62 7.22
CA GLN A 56 1.23 12.03 8.54
C GLN A 56 0.29 11.52 9.65
N GLN A 57 -1.03 11.64 9.49
CA GLN A 57 -2.01 11.08 10.43
C GLN A 57 -1.96 9.57 10.48
N CYS A 58 -1.78 8.90 9.34
CA CYS A 58 -1.63 7.44 9.28
C CYS A 58 -0.39 6.96 10.04
N PHE A 59 0.75 7.64 9.89
CA PHE A 59 1.97 7.34 10.65
C PHE A 59 1.81 7.62 12.15
N ALA A 60 1.15 8.72 12.52
CA ALA A 60 0.86 9.04 13.93
C ALA A 60 -0.04 7.96 14.57
N LEU A 61 -1.09 7.52 13.87
CA LEU A 61 -1.98 6.44 14.30
C LEU A 61 -1.21 5.13 14.58
N LEU A 62 -0.34 4.72 13.67
CA LEU A 62 0.48 3.51 13.88
C LEU A 62 1.46 3.67 15.04
N ARG A 63 2.03 4.86 15.22
CA ARG A 63 2.95 5.12 16.34
C ARG A 63 2.26 4.97 17.69
N GLU A 64 1.00 5.39 17.76
CA GLU A 64 0.20 5.34 18.97
C GLU A 64 -0.36 3.94 19.27
N LEU A 65 -0.90 3.27 18.25
CA LEU A 65 -1.71 2.06 18.46
C LEU A 65 -0.98 0.74 18.16
N SER A 66 0.10 0.75 17.36
CA SER A 66 0.79 -0.49 17.03
C SER A 66 1.57 -1.04 18.22
N SER A 67 1.51 -2.35 18.44
CA SER A 67 2.34 -3.05 19.43
C SER A 67 3.82 -3.15 19.00
N ALA A 68 4.14 -2.88 17.72
CA ALA A 68 5.50 -2.85 17.19
C ALA A 68 5.68 -1.66 16.23
N PRO A 69 5.61 -0.41 16.74
CA PRO A 69 5.49 0.79 15.90
C PRO A 69 6.65 0.95 14.92
N VAL A 70 7.90 0.66 15.31
CA VAL A 70 9.07 0.78 14.42
C VAL A 70 8.92 -0.10 13.17
N ILE A 71 8.43 -1.32 13.35
CA ILE A 71 8.22 -2.26 12.24
C ILE A 71 7.07 -1.78 11.36
N ASP A 72 5.96 -1.40 11.96
CA ASP A 72 4.75 -1.05 11.21
C ASP A 72 4.86 0.32 10.52
N LEU A 73 5.60 1.27 11.09
CA LEU A 73 5.95 2.53 10.41
C LEU A 73 6.78 2.28 9.14
N GLN A 74 7.79 1.39 9.24
CA GLN A 74 8.57 1.01 8.06
C GLN A 74 7.71 0.29 7.02
N ARG A 75 6.84 -0.63 7.44
CA ARG A 75 5.92 -1.33 6.55
C ARG A 75 4.95 -0.37 5.85
N LEU A 76 4.43 0.65 6.55
CA LEU A 76 3.58 1.66 5.94
C LEU A 76 4.36 2.52 4.93
N LEU A 77 5.59 2.93 5.26
CA LEU A 77 6.46 3.63 4.31
C LEU A 77 6.70 2.80 3.05
N ASP A 78 7.03 1.54 3.21
CA ASP A 78 7.23 0.60 2.09
C ASP A 78 5.97 0.44 1.25
N ALA A 79 4.80 0.35 1.90
CA ALA A 79 3.51 0.26 1.23
C ALA A 79 3.18 1.51 0.41
N VAL A 80 3.45 2.70 0.93
CA VAL A 80 3.26 3.97 0.22
C VAL A 80 4.18 4.04 -1.00
N ILE A 81 5.46 3.71 -0.83
CA ILE A 81 6.43 3.68 -1.93
C ILE A 81 6.02 2.63 -2.97
N PHE A 82 5.62 1.44 -2.54
CA PHE A 82 5.17 0.38 -3.45
C PHE A 82 3.95 0.81 -4.27
N ASN A 83 2.92 1.37 -3.64
CA ASN A 83 1.75 1.92 -4.34
C ASN A 83 2.15 3.01 -5.35
N PHE A 84 3.10 3.88 -5.00
CA PHE A 84 3.65 4.87 -5.93
C PHE A 84 4.32 4.21 -7.14
N LEU A 85 5.18 3.20 -6.94
CA LEU A 85 5.91 2.52 -8.01
C LEU A 85 4.98 1.79 -8.98
N ILE A 86 3.98 1.08 -8.47
CA ILE A 86 3.02 0.35 -9.31
C ILE A 86 1.96 1.27 -9.95
N GLY A 87 1.90 2.53 -9.54
CA GLY A 87 0.92 3.50 -10.05
C GLY A 87 -0.48 3.33 -9.48
N ASN A 88 -0.60 2.93 -8.22
CA ASN A 88 -1.86 2.95 -7.50
C ASN A 88 -2.15 4.36 -6.98
N HIS A 89 -2.92 5.13 -7.73
CA HIS A 89 -3.33 6.49 -7.32
C HIS A 89 -4.51 6.48 -6.34
N ASP A 90 -5.20 5.35 -6.17
CA ASP A 90 -6.38 5.20 -5.30
C ASP A 90 -6.04 4.64 -3.90
N ALA A 91 -4.76 4.61 -3.52
CA ALA A 91 -4.33 4.18 -2.19
C ALA A 91 -4.72 5.21 -1.12
N HIS A 92 -5.97 5.15 -0.68
CA HIS A 92 -6.56 6.06 0.33
C HIS A 92 -6.59 5.44 1.72
N GLY A 93 -7.07 6.20 2.73
CA GLY A 93 -7.10 5.77 4.13
C GLY A 93 -7.81 4.44 4.39
N LYS A 94 -8.77 4.06 3.57
CA LYS A 94 -9.50 2.78 3.71
C LYS A 94 -8.76 1.56 3.15
N ASN A 95 -7.63 1.76 2.43
CA ASN A 95 -6.79 0.67 1.93
C ASN A 95 -5.69 0.24 2.92
N PHE A 96 -5.68 0.85 4.09
CA PHE A 96 -4.79 0.50 5.20
C PHE A 96 -5.64 0.23 6.44
N SER A 97 -5.30 -0.81 7.21
CA SER A 97 -6.06 -1.18 8.39
C SER A 97 -5.15 -1.55 9.56
N LEU A 98 -5.69 -1.35 10.75
CA LEU A 98 -5.21 -1.98 11.98
C LEU A 98 -5.91 -3.32 12.15
N LEU A 99 -5.14 -4.34 12.48
CA LEU A 99 -5.61 -5.67 12.83
C LEU A 99 -5.49 -5.84 14.35
N TYR A 100 -6.60 -6.13 15.01
CA TYR A 100 -6.70 -6.27 16.46
C TYR A 100 -6.76 -7.75 16.84
N GLY A 101 -5.58 -8.42 16.79
CA GLY A 101 -5.42 -9.78 17.28
C GLY A 101 -4.88 -9.82 18.71
N ARG A 102 -3.91 -10.70 18.98
CA ARG A 102 -3.16 -10.67 20.25
C ARG A 102 -2.36 -9.38 20.42
N GLU A 103 -1.94 -8.82 19.32
CA GLU A 103 -1.23 -7.56 19.19
C GLU A 103 -1.95 -6.68 18.17
N THR A 104 -1.95 -5.37 18.38
CA THR A 104 -2.42 -4.43 17.37
C THR A 104 -1.31 -4.19 16.35
N ARG A 105 -1.55 -4.47 15.09
CA ARG A 105 -0.55 -4.38 14.02
C ARG A 105 -1.13 -3.76 12.75
N LEU A 106 -0.26 -3.20 11.92
CA LEU A 106 -0.64 -2.89 10.54
C LEU A 106 -1.02 -4.18 9.81
N ALA A 107 -2.24 -4.23 9.27
CA ALA A 107 -2.71 -5.35 8.48
C ALA A 107 -1.83 -5.62 7.24
N PRO A 108 -1.85 -6.82 6.67
CA PRO A 108 -1.34 -7.05 5.33
C PRO A 108 -1.97 -6.11 4.30
N LEU A 109 -1.24 -5.76 3.23
CA LEU A 109 -1.77 -4.93 2.17
C LEU A 109 -2.90 -5.64 1.43
N TYR A 110 -3.91 -4.89 1.08
CA TYR A 110 -5.03 -5.30 0.24
C TYR A 110 -5.39 -4.19 -0.75
N ASP A 111 -6.21 -4.50 -1.73
CA ASP A 111 -6.65 -3.54 -2.76
C ASP A 111 -5.46 -2.86 -3.47
N VAL A 112 -4.47 -3.68 -3.82
CA VAL A 112 -3.24 -3.25 -4.48
C VAL A 112 -3.44 -3.31 -5.98
N LEU A 113 -3.69 -2.15 -6.59
CA LEU A 113 -4.05 -1.99 -7.99
C LEU A 113 -3.04 -1.13 -8.74
N SER A 114 -3.01 -1.20 -10.06
CA SER A 114 -2.28 -0.26 -10.91
C SER A 114 -3.28 0.63 -11.65
N THR A 115 -3.85 1.63 -10.95
CA THR A 115 -4.85 2.54 -11.53
C THR A 115 -4.27 3.40 -12.67
N ALA A 116 -2.96 3.61 -12.68
CA ALA A 116 -2.25 4.29 -13.78
C ALA A 116 -2.35 3.55 -15.12
N TYR A 117 -2.76 2.28 -15.12
CA TYR A 117 -3.02 1.50 -16.33
C TYR A 117 -4.26 1.99 -17.09
N TYR A 118 -5.17 2.66 -16.40
CA TYR A 118 -6.43 3.17 -16.94
C TYR A 118 -6.33 4.68 -17.14
N PRO A 119 -6.12 5.17 -18.38
CA PRO A 119 -5.83 6.59 -18.65
C PRO A 119 -7.01 7.53 -18.32
N GLU A 120 -8.23 7.00 -18.24
CA GLU A 120 -9.44 7.72 -17.87
C GLU A 120 -9.57 8.00 -16.37
N LEU A 121 -8.80 7.28 -15.53
CA LEU A 121 -8.85 7.46 -14.09
C LEU A 121 -8.03 8.68 -13.63
N ALA A 122 -8.32 9.14 -12.42
CA ALA A 122 -7.66 10.29 -11.82
C ALA A 122 -6.14 10.08 -11.70
N LYS A 123 -5.37 11.09 -12.13
CA LYS A 123 -3.89 11.09 -12.00
C LYS A 123 -3.40 11.59 -10.65
N LYS A 124 -4.31 12.12 -9.81
CA LYS A 124 -3.99 12.55 -8.45
C LYS A 124 -3.98 11.35 -7.52
N MET A 125 -2.95 11.25 -6.71
CA MET A 125 -2.90 10.26 -5.64
C MET A 125 -3.91 10.62 -4.54
N ALA A 126 -4.49 9.61 -3.92
CA ALA A 126 -5.46 9.76 -2.84
C ALA A 126 -4.87 10.46 -1.60
N MET A 127 -3.58 10.24 -1.34
CA MET A 127 -2.81 10.90 -0.28
C MET A 127 -1.53 11.50 -0.88
N LYS A 128 -1.11 12.66 -0.35
CA LYS A 128 0.13 13.35 -0.77
C LYS A 128 1.36 12.58 -0.33
N ILE A 129 2.38 12.56 -1.18
CA ILE A 129 3.73 12.17 -0.81
C ILE A 129 4.58 13.44 -0.71
N GLY A 130 5.02 13.81 0.50
CA GLY A 130 5.81 15.01 0.75
C GLY A 130 5.15 16.28 0.16
N GLY A 131 3.84 16.44 0.36
CA GLY A 131 3.08 17.59 -0.13
C GLY A 131 2.59 17.51 -1.59
N GLU A 132 3.05 16.55 -2.42
CA GLU A 132 2.70 16.45 -3.84
C GLU A 132 1.60 15.39 -4.08
N TYR A 133 0.54 15.78 -4.82
CA TYR A 133 -0.55 14.87 -5.24
C TYR A 133 -0.30 14.20 -6.60
N ILE A 134 0.42 14.89 -7.49
CA ILE A 134 0.60 14.40 -8.86
C ILE A 134 1.79 13.45 -8.92
N SER A 135 1.52 12.18 -9.13
CA SER A 135 2.56 11.13 -9.13
C SER A 135 3.76 11.46 -10.02
N ASP A 136 3.53 12.01 -11.23
CA ASP A 136 4.60 12.37 -12.15
C ASP A 136 5.45 13.57 -11.68
N LYS A 137 4.97 14.37 -10.70
CA LYS A 137 5.68 15.50 -10.10
C LYS A 137 6.43 15.15 -8.83
N VAL A 138 6.23 13.93 -8.31
CA VAL A 138 6.98 13.47 -7.14
C VAL A 138 8.47 13.43 -7.47
N GLN A 139 9.26 14.02 -6.57
CA GLN A 139 10.73 14.15 -6.64
C GLN A 139 11.36 13.43 -5.43
N PRO A 140 12.66 13.14 -5.46
CA PRO A 140 13.37 12.52 -4.34
C PRO A 140 13.18 13.22 -2.98
N LYS A 141 13.11 14.55 -2.98
CA LYS A 141 12.88 15.34 -1.76
C LYS A 141 11.56 15.01 -1.05
N HIS A 142 10.51 14.68 -1.83
CA HIS A 142 9.20 14.36 -1.26
C HIS A 142 9.22 13.03 -0.48
N PHE A 143 10.11 12.11 -0.82
CA PHE A 143 10.32 10.90 -0.02
C PHE A 143 11.13 11.16 1.24
N ASP A 144 12.05 12.13 1.21
CA ASP A 144 12.74 12.60 2.42
C ASP A 144 11.73 13.27 3.38
N GLU A 145 10.84 14.12 2.85
CA GLU A 145 9.75 14.75 3.61
C GLU A 145 8.79 13.70 4.18
N LEU A 146 8.42 12.68 3.39
CA LEU A 146 7.59 11.56 3.85
C LEU A 146 8.26 10.79 4.99
N ALA A 147 9.56 10.53 4.93
CA ALA A 147 10.29 9.87 5.99
C ALA A 147 10.28 10.72 7.29
N GLU A 148 10.44 12.04 7.17
CA GLU A 148 10.33 12.97 8.30
C GLU A 148 8.91 12.96 8.91
N GLU A 149 7.86 13.00 8.09
CA GLU A 149 6.46 12.87 8.52
C GLU A 149 6.22 11.55 9.26
N ALA A 150 6.83 10.47 8.78
CA ALA A 150 6.81 9.17 9.43
C ALA A 150 7.63 9.13 10.74
N GLY A 151 8.38 10.20 11.07
CA GLY A 151 9.31 10.24 12.20
C GLY A 151 10.48 9.26 12.05
N LEU A 152 10.85 8.99 10.81
CA LEU A 152 12.01 8.18 10.43
C LEU A 152 13.17 9.09 10.01
N ALA A 153 14.37 8.52 9.92
CA ALA A 153 15.52 9.29 9.46
C ALA A 153 15.34 9.70 7.98
N LYS A 154 15.53 10.99 7.67
CA LYS A 154 15.33 11.57 6.35
C LYS A 154 15.92 10.77 5.18
N PRO A 155 17.18 10.26 5.24
CA PRO A 155 17.75 9.48 4.15
C PRO A 155 17.05 8.13 3.91
N MET A 156 16.17 7.71 4.83
CA MET A 156 15.47 6.44 4.74
C MET A 156 14.47 6.43 3.60
N GLY A 157 13.81 7.56 3.32
CA GLY A 157 12.85 7.68 2.23
C GLY A 157 13.46 7.29 0.89
N LYS A 158 14.53 7.97 0.47
CA LYS A 158 15.24 7.69 -0.79
C LYS A 158 15.81 6.27 -0.82
N ARG A 159 16.46 5.83 0.27
CA ARG A 159 17.03 4.48 0.34
C ARG A 159 15.98 3.42 0.10
N ARG A 160 14.79 3.54 0.76
CA ARG A 160 13.71 2.56 0.59
C ARG A 160 13.14 2.56 -0.82
N VAL A 161 13.07 3.72 -1.49
CA VAL A 161 12.68 3.77 -2.91
C VAL A 161 13.62 2.93 -3.77
N TRP A 162 14.95 3.08 -3.61
CA TRP A 162 15.94 2.29 -4.34
C TRP A 162 15.78 0.79 -4.09
N GLU A 163 15.74 0.38 -2.83
CA GLU A 163 15.61 -1.03 -2.43
C GLU A 163 14.33 -1.66 -3.00
N LEU A 164 13.22 -0.93 -2.98
CA LEU A 164 11.95 -1.41 -3.53
C LEU A 164 11.94 -1.46 -5.06
N VAL A 165 12.52 -0.47 -5.74
CA VAL A 165 12.67 -0.52 -7.20
C VAL A 165 13.47 -1.75 -7.62
N GLU A 166 14.64 -1.99 -7.00
CA GLU A 166 15.46 -3.17 -7.28
C GLU A 166 14.67 -4.47 -7.04
N THR A 167 13.94 -4.55 -5.92
CA THR A 167 13.14 -5.72 -5.57
C THR A 167 12.02 -5.96 -6.60
N VAL A 168 11.28 -4.91 -6.98
CA VAL A 168 10.19 -5.01 -7.97
C VAL A 168 10.74 -5.48 -9.31
N LEU A 169 11.82 -4.86 -9.79
CA LEU A 169 12.41 -5.22 -11.09
C LEU A 169 12.99 -6.64 -11.09
N ALA A 170 13.61 -7.07 -9.99
CA ALA A 170 14.16 -8.42 -9.87
C ALA A 170 13.09 -9.52 -9.85
N LYS A 171 11.91 -9.24 -9.25
CA LYS A 171 10.80 -10.21 -9.15
C LYS A 171 9.89 -10.26 -10.38
N MET A 172 9.92 -9.25 -11.21
CA MET A 172 9.00 -9.12 -12.35
C MET A 172 9.13 -10.25 -13.39
N PRO A 173 10.32 -10.75 -13.76
CA PRO A 173 10.42 -11.87 -14.72
C PRO A 173 9.73 -13.14 -14.25
N ASP A 174 9.85 -13.48 -12.97
CA ASP A 174 9.21 -14.67 -12.37
C ASP A 174 7.69 -14.55 -12.45
N LEU A 175 7.15 -13.39 -12.04
CA LEU A 175 5.71 -13.10 -12.10
C LEU A 175 5.16 -13.15 -13.52
N LEU A 176 5.89 -12.69 -14.53
CA LEU A 176 5.48 -12.74 -15.93
C LEU A 176 5.48 -14.16 -16.50
N THR A 177 6.30 -15.03 -15.96
CA THR A 177 6.33 -16.46 -16.34
C THR A 177 5.08 -17.16 -15.81
N GLU A 178 4.68 -16.85 -14.57
CA GLU A 178 3.50 -17.45 -13.93
C GLU A 178 2.18 -16.84 -14.44
N HIS A 179 2.16 -15.53 -14.74
CA HIS A 179 0.95 -14.76 -15.05
C HIS A 179 1.09 -13.94 -16.34
N SER A 180 1.07 -14.61 -17.48
CA SER A 180 1.29 -13.98 -18.79
C SER A 180 0.25 -12.89 -19.16
N ALA A 181 -0.97 -12.95 -18.60
CA ALA A 181 -2.02 -11.95 -18.82
C ALA A 181 -1.66 -10.55 -18.26
N THR A 182 -0.68 -10.46 -17.35
CA THR A 182 -0.29 -9.22 -16.68
C THR A 182 0.81 -8.41 -17.42
N LYS A 183 1.23 -8.84 -18.62
CA LYS A 183 2.36 -8.23 -19.35
C LYS A 183 2.25 -6.72 -19.54
N ALA A 184 1.05 -6.21 -19.87
CA ALA A 184 0.86 -4.79 -20.12
C ALA A 184 1.02 -3.95 -18.83
N VAL A 185 0.47 -4.43 -17.72
CA VAL A 185 0.62 -3.80 -16.41
C VAL A 185 2.07 -3.86 -15.93
N ALA A 186 2.75 -5.00 -16.14
CA ALA A 186 4.16 -5.16 -15.78
C ALA A 186 5.07 -4.20 -16.58
N ALA A 187 4.83 -4.02 -17.89
CA ALA A 187 5.57 -3.06 -18.71
C ALA A 187 5.37 -1.62 -18.21
N LEU A 188 4.16 -1.25 -17.80
CA LEU A 188 3.89 0.04 -17.18
C LEU A 188 4.68 0.22 -15.87
N ILE A 189 4.64 -0.77 -14.98
CA ILE A 189 5.35 -0.73 -13.70
C ILE A 189 6.86 -0.62 -13.94
N GLN A 190 7.42 -1.40 -14.87
CA GLN A 190 8.83 -1.33 -15.24
C GLN A 190 9.23 0.07 -15.74
N SER A 191 8.42 0.66 -16.62
CA SER A 191 8.64 2.04 -17.10
C SER A 191 8.61 3.06 -15.96
N ARG A 192 7.68 2.92 -14.99
CA ARG A 192 7.60 3.79 -13.81
C ARG A 192 8.82 3.64 -12.91
N CYS A 193 9.26 2.41 -12.64
CA CYS A 193 10.48 2.15 -11.88
C CYS A 193 11.72 2.78 -12.55
N THR A 194 11.89 2.61 -13.86
CA THR A 194 13.00 3.20 -14.61
C THR A 194 13.00 4.72 -14.52
N ARG A 195 11.85 5.37 -14.75
CA ARG A 195 11.73 6.84 -14.60
C ARG A 195 12.00 7.32 -13.18
N THR A 196 11.62 6.54 -12.16
CA THR A 196 11.93 6.87 -10.77
C THR A 196 13.43 6.84 -10.53
N VAL A 197 14.13 5.81 -11.02
CA VAL A 197 15.60 5.71 -10.96
C VAL A 197 16.28 6.91 -11.62
N GLU A 198 15.82 7.31 -12.80
CA GLU A 198 16.39 8.47 -13.53
C GLU A 198 16.28 9.75 -12.72
N LYS A 199 15.10 10.05 -12.17
CA LYS A 199 14.89 11.23 -11.31
C LYS A 199 15.72 11.22 -10.03
N PHE A 200 16.09 10.05 -9.53
CA PHE A 200 16.88 9.93 -8.30
C PHE A 200 18.39 9.99 -8.52
N LYS A 201 18.85 9.98 -9.78
CA LYS A 201 20.27 10.17 -10.15
C LYS A 201 20.64 11.65 -10.31
N GLU A 202 19.64 12.50 -10.53
CA GLU A 202 19.77 13.96 -10.61
C GLU A 202 19.86 14.59 -9.20
#